data_6472be8b59c879872b02bd9f60557296
#
_entry.id   6472be8b59c879872b02bd9f60557296
#
_cell.length_a   1.000
_cell.length_b   1.000
_cell.length_c   1.000
_cell.angle_alpha   90.00
_cell.angle_beta   90.00
_cell.angle_gamma   90.00
#
_symmetry.space_group_name_H-M   'P 1'
#
loop_
_entity.id
_entity.type
_entity.pdbx_description
1 polymer ?
#
loop_
_entity_poly.entity_id
_entity_poly.type
_entity_poly.pdbx_seq_one_letter_code
_entity_poly.pdbx_strand_id
1 'polypeptide(L)'
;LEIIIDQHQPPPIGRSRSPYRVIAHDQTGKINLVFFHAHCSWLKKQLPEGRKVVVSGKVERFNGQLSMVHPDHIVSIEQSKQIPLIEPVYPSTAGLSAKMLRCAIQNALEYIPLLPEWIEENVKKQQNFPSFSTALRRIHTPINPNDLNLK
;
A
#
# COMPACT_ATOMS: atom_id res chain seq x y z
N LEU A 1 4.93 8.99 -5.00
CA LEU A 1 4.98 10.16 -5.88
C LEU A 1 4.10 11.27 -5.33
N GLU A 2 4.61 12.51 -5.31
CA GLU A 2 3.80 13.71 -5.09
C GLU A 2 3.34 14.23 -6.45
N ILE A 3 2.03 14.34 -6.65
CA ILE A 3 1.44 14.73 -7.92
C ILE A 3 0.34 15.76 -7.73
N ILE A 4 0.08 16.54 -8.76
CA ILE A 4 -1.05 17.47 -8.85
C ILE A 4 -2.08 16.85 -9.79
N ILE A 5 -3.33 16.84 -9.38
CA ILE A 5 -4.43 16.28 -10.18
C ILE A 5 -4.83 17.31 -11.24
N ASP A 6 -4.75 16.92 -12.50
CA ASP A 6 -5.12 17.80 -13.64
C ASP A 6 -6.58 17.64 -14.02
N GLN A 7 -6.99 16.40 -14.32
CA GLN A 7 -8.28 16.15 -14.94
C GLN A 7 -8.79 14.73 -14.70
N HIS A 8 -10.09 14.61 -14.53
CA HIS A 8 -10.78 13.33 -14.50
C HIS A 8 -11.31 12.94 -15.88
N GLN A 9 -11.05 11.70 -16.27
CA GLN A 9 -11.56 11.11 -17.51
C GLN A 9 -12.44 9.88 -17.18
N PRO A 10 -13.74 10.07 -17.00
CA PRO A 10 -14.67 8.96 -16.78
C PRO A 10 -14.76 8.07 -18.03
N PRO A 11 -15.10 6.78 -17.86
CA PRO A 11 -15.33 5.91 -18.99
C PRO A 11 -16.49 6.44 -19.86
N PRO A 12 -16.42 6.25 -21.19
CA PRO A 12 -17.53 6.63 -22.08
C PRO A 12 -18.83 5.93 -21.69
N ILE A 13 -19.95 6.64 -21.83
CA ILE A 13 -21.28 6.09 -21.57
C ILE A 13 -21.51 4.84 -22.44
N GLY A 14 -21.93 3.75 -21.83
CA GLY A 14 -22.18 2.46 -22.53
C GLY A 14 -20.97 1.52 -22.64
N ARG A 15 -19.78 1.94 -22.22
CA ARG A 15 -18.57 1.08 -22.17
C ARG A 15 -18.15 0.79 -20.72
N SER A 16 -18.90 -0.07 -20.05
CA SER A 16 -18.65 -0.43 -18.63
C SER A 16 -17.29 -1.09 -18.35
N ARG A 17 -16.60 -1.59 -19.39
CA ARG A 17 -15.27 -2.20 -19.27
C ARG A 17 -14.09 -1.21 -19.38
N SER A 18 -14.36 0.05 -19.77
CA SER A 18 -13.30 1.04 -19.83
C SER A 18 -12.95 1.55 -18.43
N PRO A 19 -11.65 1.67 -18.09
CA PRO A 19 -11.26 2.17 -16.78
C PRO A 19 -11.53 3.68 -16.64
N TYR A 20 -11.75 4.11 -15.41
CA TYR A 20 -11.71 5.52 -15.06
C TYR A 20 -10.25 5.97 -14.99
N ARG A 21 -9.91 7.10 -15.59
CA ARG A 21 -8.55 7.64 -15.57
C ARG A 21 -8.54 8.99 -14.89
N VAL A 22 -7.47 9.26 -14.15
CA VAL A 22 -7.17 10.57 -13.59
C VAL A 22 -5.80 10.96 -14.09
N ILE A 23 -5.74 12.05 -14.83
CA ILE A 23 -4.48 12.61 -15.31
C ILE A 23 -3.91 13.47 -14.20
N ALA A 24 -2.65 13.28 -13.92
CA ALA A 24 -1.90 14.07 -12.95
C ALA A 24 -0.49 14.32 -13.45
N HIS A 25 0.20 15.28 -12.86
CA HIS A 25 1.58 15.60 -13.19
C HIS A 25 2.40 15.89 -11.93
N ASP A 26 3.70 15.78 -12.07
CA ASP A 26 4.69 16.33 -11.16
C ASP A 26 5.67 17.22 -11.95
N GLN A 27 6.79 17.58 -11.32
CA GLN A 27 7.84 18.39 -11.99
C GLN A 27 8.55 17.63 -13.12
N THR A 28 8.44 16.30 -13.17
CA THR A 28 9.16 15.43 -14.11
C THR A 28 8.30 15.02 -15.31
N GLY A 29 6.97 15.06 -15.18
CA GLY A 29 6.08 14.66 -16.27
C GLY A 29 4.66 14.32 -15.82
N LYS A 30 3.94 13.68 -16.75
CA LYS A 30 2.54 13.28 -16.55
C LYS A 30 2.42 11.78 -16.23
N ILE A 31 1.46 11.46 -15.39
CA ILE A 31 1.09 10.09 -15.05
C ILE A 31 -0.43 9.91 -15.10
N ASN A 32 -0.88 8.74 -15.54
CA ASN A 32 -2.28 8.35 -15.53
C ASN A 32 -2.55 7.42 -14.36
N LEU A 33 -3.41 7.82 -13.43
CA LEU A 33 -3.95 6.92 -12.43
C LEU A 33 -5.16 6.20 -13.03
N VAL A 34 -5.15 4.87 -13.00
CA VAL A 34 -6.13 4.02 -13.68
C VAL A 34 -6.93 3.22 -12.66
N PHE A 35 -8.25 3.32 -12.73
CA PHE A 35 -9.14 2.65 -11.79
C PHE A 35 -10.18 1.83 -12.54
N PHE A 36 -10.22 0.52 -12.30
CA PHE A 36 -11.27 -0.37 -12.76
C PHE A 36 -12.37 -0.44 -11.70
N HIS A 37 -13.63 -0.46 -12.12
CA HIS A 37 -14.81 -0.61 -11.24
C HIS A 37 -14.89 0.43 -10.09
N ALA A 38 -14.38 1.63 -10.30
CA ALA A 38 -14.39 2.66 -9.27
C ALA A 38 -15.65 3.54 -9.32
N HIS A 39 -16.13 3.95 -8.17
CA HIS A 39 -17.22 4.91 -8.05
C HIS A 39 -16.71 6.32 -8.36
N CYS A 40 -17.24 6.93 -9.43
CA CYS A 40 -16.81 8.26 -9.90
C CYS A 40 -16.91 9.34 -8.82
N SER A 41 -17.96 9.33 -8.01
CA SER A 41 -18.16 10.30 -6.91
C SER A 41 -17.09 10.18 -5.83
N TRP A 42 -16.69 8.95 -5.51
CA TRP A 42 -15.63 8.70 -4.53
C TRP A 42 -14.28 9.19 -5.05
N LEU A 43 -13.93 8.88 -6.31
CA LEU A 43 -12.68 9.32 -6.91
C LEU A 43 -12.57 10.85 -6.95
N LYS A 44 -13.62 11.55 -7.35
CA LYS A 44 -13.63 13.03 -7.36
C LYS A 44 -13.45 13.63 -5.97
N LYS A 45 -13.95 12.96 -4.94
CA LYS A 45 -13.77 13.39 -3.55
C LYS A 45 -12.34 13.15 -3.04
N GLN A 46 -11.74 12.01 -3.41
CA GLN A 46 -10.38 11.66 -2.98
C GLN A 46 -9.29 12.41 -3.77
N LEU A 47 -9.53 12.66 -5.04
CA LEU A 47 -8.60 13.26 -5.99
C LEU A 47 -9.19 14.54 -6.60
N PRO A 48 -9.47 15.60 -5.84
CA PRO A 48 -10.00 16.85 -6.41
C PRO A 48 -9.00 17.46 -7.40
N GLU A 49 -9.50 18.00 -8.52
CA GLU A 49 -8.67 18.69 -9.52
C GLU A 49 -7.95 19.88 -8.89
N GLY A 50 -6.71 20.10 -9.31
CA GLY A 50 -5.83 21.14 -8.77
C GLY A 50 -5.22 20.81 -7.41
N ARG A 51 -5.62 19.73 -6.75
CA ARG A 51 -5.08 19.36 -5.43
C ARG A 51 -3.78 18.56 -5.58
N LYS A 52 -2.82 18.85 -4.71
CA LYS A 52 -1.60 18.09 -4.56
C LYS A 52 -1.82 16.92 -3.61
N VAL A 53 -1.50 15.71 -4.06
CA VAL A 53 -1.67 14.46 -3.32
C VAL A 53 -0.42 13.61 -3.42
N VAL A 54 -0.26 12.69 -2.47
CA VAL A 54 0.78 11.66 -2.51
C VAL A 54 0.12 10.33 -2.86
N VAL A 55 0.66 9.69 -3.90
CA VAL A 55 0.23 8.36 -4.34
C VAL A 55 1.38 7.37 -4.25
N SER A 56 1.08 6.15 -3.85
CA SER A 56 2.00 5.03 -3.85
C SER A 56 1.41 3.86 -4.62
N GLY A 57 2.24 3.17 -5.39
CA GLY A 57 1.84 2.03 -6.18
C GLY A 57 2.85 1.71 -7.26
N LYS A 58 2.60 0.65 -8.03
CA LYS A 58 3.45 0.22 -9.14
C LYS A 58 3.26 1.13 -10.34
N VAL A 59 4.34 1.78 -10.79
CA VAL A 59 4.34 2.56 -12.02
C VAL A 59 4.70 1.67 -13.19
N GLU A 60 3.90 1.70 -14.23
CA GLU A 60 4.12 0.97 -15.48
C GLU A 60 4.07 1.94 -16.67
N ARG A 61 4.71 1.56 -17.76
CA ARG A 61 4.61 2.30 -19.03
C ARG A 61 3.63 1.58 -19.94
N PHE A 62 2.54 2.26 -20.28
CA PHE A 62 1.52 1.75 -21.19
C PHE A 62 1.33 2.73 -22.35
N ASN A 63 1.48 2.26 -23.59
CA ASN A 63 1.42 3.08 -24.82
C ASN A 63 2.30 4.35 -24.76
N GLY A 64 3.51 4.22 -24.18
CA GLY A 64 4.46 5.33 -24.04
C GLY A 64 4.18 6.29 -22.89
N GLN A 65 3.06 6.16 -22.19
CA GLN A 65 2.67 6.98 -21.05
C GLN A 65 2.90 6.23 -19.73
N LEU A 66 3.29 6.98 -18.70
CA LEU A 66 3.37 6.44 -17.35
C LEU A 66 1.95 6.24 -16.79
N SER A 67 1.73 5.10 -16.18
CA SER A 67 0.45 4.77 -15.57
C SER A 67 0.65 4.04 -14.24
N MET A 68 -0.27 4.24 -13.33
CA MET A 68 -0.36 3.54 -12.05
C MET A 68 -1.78 2.99 -11.92
N VAL A 69 -1.88 1.67 -11.93
CA VAL A 69 -3.16 0.96 -11.83
C VAL A 69 -3.47 0.70 -10.36
N HIS A 70 -4.62 1.16 -9.90
CA HIS A 70 -5.07 1.00 -8.52
C HIS A 70 -3.98 1.36 -7.50
N PRO A 71 -3.63 2.66 -7.34
CA PRO A 71 -2.67 3.06 -6.31
C PRO A 71 -2.96 2.43 -4.95
N ASP A 72 -1.94 1.89 -4.28
CA ASP A 72 -2.06 1.28 -2.96
C ASP A 72 -2.43 2.31 -1.89
N HIS A 73 -1.86 3.50 -2.01
CA HIS A 73 -2.13 4.63 -1.14
C HIS A 73 -2.44 5.90 -1.94
N ILE A 74 -3.45 6.62 -1.49
CA ILE A 74 -3.81 7.96 -1.95
C ILE A 74 -4.04 8.78 -0.70
N VAL A 75 -3.16 9.72 -0.40
CA VAL A 75 -3.22 10.52 0.82
C VAL A 75 -2.92 11.99 0.55
N SER A 76 -3.36 12.87 1.43
CA SER A 76 -2.94 14.27 1.41
C SER A 76 -1.46 14.40 1.77
N ILE A 77 -0.84 15.55 1.45
CA ILE A 77 0.56 15.81 1.81
C ILE A 77 0.77 15.72 3.32
N GLU A 78 -0.18 16.22 4.12
CA GLU A 78 -0.09 16.20 5.58
C GLU A 78 -0.07 14.75 6.11
N GLN A 79 -0.79 13.85 5.45
CA GLN A 79 -0.87 12.44 5.80
C GLN A 79 0.23 11.58 5.17
N SER A 80 1.09 12.14 4.31
CA SER A 80 2.15 11.39 3.62
C SER A 80 3.15 10.73 4.56
N LYS A 81 3.38 11.32 5.74
CA LYS A 81 4.23 10.76 6.79
C LYS A 81 3.66 9.48 7.42
N GLN A 82 2.38 9.19 7.20
CA GLN A 82 1.73 7.97 7.71
C GLN A 82 1.86 6.79 6.75
N ILE A 83 2.35 7.03 5.52
CA ILE A 83 2.64 5.94 4.58
C ILE A 83 3.86 5.19 5.10
N PRO A 84 3.75 3.90 5.45
CA PRO A 84 4.88 3.13 5.92
C PRO A 84 5.90 2.96 4.79
N LEU A 85 7.20 3.05 5.12
CA LEU A 85 8.29 2.84 4.16
C LEU A 85 8.33 1.39 3.67
N ILE A 86 7.90 0.47 4.51
CA ILE A 86 7.89 -0.96 4.23
C ILE A 86 6.53 -1.50 4.65
N GLU A 87 5.91 -2.25 3.77
CA GLU A 87 4.63 -2.91 4.05
C GLU A 87 4.74 -4.41 3.78
N PRO A 88 4.23 -5.24 4.68
CA PRO A 88 4.10 -6.66 4.39
C PRO A 88 3.02 -6.86 3.32
N VAL A 89 3.35 -7.65 2.30
CA VAL A 89 2.43 -8.01 1.22
C VAL A 89 1.90 -9.42 1.48
N TYR A 90 0.58 -9.52 1.61
CA TYR A 90 -0.10 -10.80 1.81
C TYR A 90 -0.81 -11.22 0.52
N PRO A 91 -0.80 -12.52 0.17
CA PRO A 91 -1.61 -13.00 -0.94
C PRO A 91 -3.09 -12.74 -0.63
N SER A 92 -3.78 -12.10 -1.55
CA SER A 92 -5.21 -11.80 -1.41
C SER A 92 -6.06 -12.81 -2.17
N THR A 93 -7.27 -13.05 -1.68
CA THR A 93 -8.30 -13.86 -2.34
C THR A 93 -9.52 -13.00 -2.68
N ALA A 94 -10.42 -13.53 -3.51
CA ALA A 94 -11.64 -12.83 -3.87
C ALA A 94 -12.43 -12.41 -2.61
N GLY A 95 -12.79 -11.14 -2.52
CA GLY A 95 -13.54 -10.56 -1.41
C GLY A 95 -12.71 -10.11 -0.20
N LEU A 96 -11.38 -10.41 -0.17
CA LEU A 96 -10.49 -10.00 0.92
C LEU A 96 -9.33 -9.16 0.37
N SER A 97 -9.39 -7.85 0.58
CA SER A 97 -8.31 -6.96 0.13
C SER A 97 -7.08 -7.06 1.01
N ALA A 98 -5.89 -6.81 0.45
CA ALA A 98 -4.62 -6.78 1.20
C ALA A 98 -4.68 -5.80 2.40
N LYS A 99 -5.39 -4.67 2.24
CA LYS A 99 -5.60 -3.69 3.32
C LYS A 99 -6.42 -4.27 4.48
N MET A 100 -7.52 -4.98 4.18
CA MET A 100 -8.34 -5.62 5.22
C MET A 100 -7.54 -6.70 5.96
N LEU A 101 -6.80 -7.53 5.22
CA LEU A 101 -5.97 -8.57 5.81
C LEU A 101 -4.87 -7.99 6.70
N ARG A 102 -4.20 -6.93 6.24
CA ARG A 102 -3.19 -6.22 7.03
C ARG A 102 -3.79 -5.67 8.33
N CYS A 103 -4.92 -4.99 8.25
CA CYS A 103 -5.60 -4.46 9.44
C CYS A 103 -5.99 -5.57 10.43
N ALA A 104 -6.52 -6.68 9.95
CA ALA A 104 -6.85 -7.83 10.79
C ALA A 104 -5.62 -8.43 11.47
N ILE A 105 -4.50 -8.57 10.75
CA ILE A 105 -3.24 -9.08 11.30
C ILE A 105 -2.69 -8.10 12.34
N GLN A 106 -2.66 -6.80 12.07
CA GLN A 106 -2.20 -5.79 13.03
C GLN A 106 -3.00 -5.85 14.33
N ASN A 107 -4.32 -5.93 14.22
CA ASN A 107 -5.18 -6.10 15.40
C ASN A 107 -4.88 -7.41 16.15
N ALA A 108 -4.71 -8.52 15.45
CA ALA A 108 -4.38 -9.81 16.07
C ALA A 108 -3.04 -9.78 16.82
N LEU A 109 -2.06 -9.02 16.33
CA LEU A 109 -0.74 -8.87 16.97
C LEU A 109 -0.83 -8.21 18.36
N GLU A 110 -1.87 -7.42 18.63
CA GLU A 110 -2.09 -6.82 19.96
C GLU A 110 -2.46 -7.88 21.02
N TYR A 111 -3.08 -8.97 20.58
CA TYR A 111 -3.56 -10.06 21.43
C TYR A 111 -2.62 -11.26 21.49
N ILE A 112 -1.37 -11.13 21.04
CA ILE A 112 -0.41 -12.25 21.12
C ILE A 112 -0.18 -12.62 22.58
N PRO A 113 -0.50 -13.86 22.99
CA PRO A 113 -0.25 -14.33 24.34
C PRO A 113 1.25 -14.48 24.59
N LEU A 114 1.65 -14.37 25.85
CA LEU A 114 3.00 -14.76 26.29
C LEU A 114 3.10 -16.28 26.25
N LEU A 115 3.64 -16.80 25.16
CA LEU A 115 3.90 -18.22 25.01
C LEU A 115 5.30 -18.56 25.54
N PRO A 116 5.49 -19.72 26.17
CA PRO A 116 6.81 -20.21 26.53
C PRO A 116 7.63 -20.42 25.24
N GLU A 117 8.91 -20.10 25.32
CA GLU A 117 9.82 -20.33 24.19
C GLU A 117 10.03 -21.84 23.98
N TRP A 118 9.93 -22.28 22.74
CA TRP A 118 10.12 -23.69 22.33
C TRP A 118 11.56 -23.99 21.92
N ILE A 119 12.33 -22.93 21.62
CA ILE A 119 13.74 -23.04 21.28
C ILE A 119 14.55 -23.05 22.57
N GLU A 120 15.54 -23.96 22.68
CA GLU A 120 16.44 -24.02 23.81
C GLU A 120 17.16 -22.68 23.99
N GLU A 121 17.25 -22.23 25.26
CA GLU A 121 17.77 -20.91 25.61
C GLU A 121 19.23 -20.71 25.16
N ASN A 122 20.06 -21.76 25.18
CA ASN A 122 21.43 -21.71 24.70
C ASN A 122 21.52 -21.47 23.20
N VAL A 123 20.68 -22.15 22.42
CA VAL A 123 20.61 -21.98 20.97
C VAL A 123 20.12 -20.58 20.62
N LYS A 124 19.10 -20.11 21.33
CA LYS A 124 18.56 -18.76 21.16
C LYS A 124 19.60 -17.67 21.39
N LYS A 125 20.41 -17.81 22.46
CA LYS A 125 21.52 -16.89 22.76
C LYS A 125 22.64 -16.97 21.74
N GLN A 126 23.08 -18.17 21.35
CA GLN A 126 24.15 -18.36 20.37
C GLN A 126 23.80 -17.79 18.99
N GLN A 127 22.55 -17.96 18.56
CA GLN A 127 22.06 -17.51 17.27
C GLN A 127 21.51 -16.07 17.34
N ASN A 128 21.47 -15.45 18.51
CA ASN A 128 20.88 -14.15 18.75
C ASN A 128 19.42 -14.03 18.24
N PHE A 129 18.63 -15.11 18.41
CA PHE A 129 17.24 -15.12 18.00
C PHE A 129 16.38 -14.27 18.94
N PRO A 130 15.47 -13.47 18.41
CA PRO A 130 14.48 -12.75 19.21
C PRO A 130 13.48 -13.75 19.84
N SER A 131 12.68 -13.30 20.79
CA SER A 131 11.55 -14.06 21.28
C SER A 131 10.53 -14.30 20.16
N PHE A 132 9.71 -15.37 20.28
CA PHE A 132 8.67 -15.67 19.30
C PHE A 132 7.75 -14.48 19.05
N SER A 133 7.25 -13.84 20.10
CA SER A 133 6.38 -12.67 19.98
C SER A 133 7.07 -11.48 19.32
N THR A 134 8.37 -11.28 19.61
CA THR A 134 9.18 -10.21 18.96
C THR A 134 9.41 -10.51 17.48
N ALA A 135 9.75 -11.75 17.14
CA ALA A 135 9.93 -12.18 15.74
C ALA A 135 8.66 -12.00 14.94
N LEU A 136 7.52 -12.45 15.50
CA LEU A 136 6.22 -12.34 14.85
C LEU A 136 5.84 -10.88 14.59
N ARG A 137 6.04 -9.99 15.57
CA ARG A 137 5.81 -8.55 15.38
C ARG A 137 6.71 -7.95 14.30
N ARG A 138 8.01 -8.26 14.30
CA ARG A 138 8.96 -7.73 13.29
C ARG A 138 8.61 -8.14 11.87
N ILE A 139 8.17 -9.39 11.66
CA ILE A 139 7.77 -9.88 10.33
C ILE A 139 6.53 -9.16 9.82
N HIS A 140 5.55 -8.93 10.69
CA HIS A 140 4.27 -8.36 10.30
C HIS A 140 4.18 -6.83 10.41
N THR A 141 5.11 -6.20 11.14
CA THR A 141 5.22 -4.74 11.27
C THR A 141 6.69 -4.30 11.15
N PRO A 142 7.31 -4.52 9.97
CA PRO A 142 8.68 -4.11 9.75
C PRO A 142 8.80 -2.58 9.81
N ILE A 143 9.78 -2.07 10.56
CA ILE A 143 10.01 -0.64 10.74
C ILE A 143 11.13 -0.14 9.84
N ASN A 144 12.14 -0.99 9.61
CA ASN A 144 13.30 -0.64 8.81
C ASN A 144 13.77 -1.80 7.91
N PRO A 145 14.57 -1.51 6.86
CA PRO A 145 15.05 -2.53 5.93
C PRO A 145 15.81 -3.69 6.59
N ASN A 146 16.43 -3.47 7.74
CA ASN A 146 17.17 -4.51 8.46
C ASN A 146 16.25 -5.58 9.05
N ASP A 147 14.97 -5.26 9.27
CA ASP A 147 13.97 -6.24 9.73
C ASP A 147 13.66 -7.29 8.65
N LEU A 148 14.02 -7.02 7.37
CA LEU A 148 13.85 -7.95 6.25
C LEU A 148 15.01 -8.95 6.12
N ASN A 149 16.15 -8.70 6.76
CA ASN A 149 17.33 -9.57 6.73
C ASN A 149 17.33 -10.60 7.89
N LEU A 150 16.18 -11.14 8.19
CA LEU A 150 16.07 -12.29 9.11
C LEU A 150 16.69 -13.50 8.40
N LYS A 151 18.00 -13.71 8.62
CA LYS A 151 18.67 -14.98 8.28
C LYS A 151 18.39 -15.96 9.39
#